data_db703522c154b0b0b42953641ade8714
#
_entry.id   db703522c154b0b0b42953641ade8714
#
_cell.length_a   1.000
_cell.length_b   1.000
_cell.length_c   1.000
_cell.angle_alpha   90.00
_cell.angle_beta   90.00
_cell.angle_gamma   90.00
#
_symmetry.space_group_name_H-M   'P 1'
#
loop_
_entity.id
_entity.type
_entity.pdbx_description
1 polymer ?
#
loop_
_entity_poly.entity_id
_entity_poly.type
_entity_poly.pdbx_seq_one_letter_code
_entity_poly.pdbx_strand_id
1 'polypeptide(L)'
;MGTQIELTAADGTVVPAYEARPSGRVRGAVVVIQEIFGVNSHIRQVADGYAAEGYLAVAPACFARVQAGVELGYSQDDMGQGFGLKTAVEALPAPGVLQDIQAAIDHAARASGGKVGIVGYCWGGLLSWRSACLLSGLSAAVPYYGGGVTTPEESARTPRVPVLAHFAEDDQWIPMDTVHAFAKAHPQVQVHTYAAHHGFNCDQRGAWHAPSAQLARERTLAFFAQHLG
;
A
#
# COMPACT_ATOMS: atom_id res chain seq x y z
N MET A 1 17.24 5.43 8.47
CA MET A 1 17.06 5.71 7.03
C MET A 1 17.38 4.47 6.24
N GLY A 2 16.51 4.13 5.30
CA GLY A 2 16.70 2.96 4.44
C GLY A 2 17.63 3.24 3.25
N THR A 3 17.71 2.28 2.35
CA THR A 3 18.59 2.30 1.17
C THR A 3 17.80 1.93 -0.08
N GLN A 4 18.30 2.39 -1.23
CA GLN A 4 17.77 1.94 -2.53
C GLN A 4 18.31 0.54 -2.82
N ILE A 5 17.43 -0.33 -3.29
CA ILE A 5 17.74 -1.69 -3.74
C ILE A 5 17.11 -1.95 -5.11
N GLU A 6 17.51 -3.02 -5.76
CA GLU A 6 16.89 -3.51 -6.99
C GLU A 6 16.23 -4.87 -6.74
N LEU A 7 15.00 -5.01 -7.19
CA LEU A 7 14.26 -6.26 -7.22
C LEU A 7 14.21 -6.77 -8.66
N THR A 8 14.05 -8.07 -8.84
CA THR A 8 13.83 -8.65 -10.17
C THR A 8 12.48 -9.32 -10.22
N ALA A 9 11.59 -8.82 -11.07
CA ALA A 9 10.29 -9.43 -11.33
C ALA A 9 10.43 -10.73 -12.14
N ALA A 10 9.38 -11.54 -12.16
CA ALA A 10 9.40 -12.86 -12.81
C ALA A 10 9.71 -12.82 -14.31
N ASP A 11 9.42 -11.70 -14.98
CA ASP A 11 9.73 -11.47 -16.39
C ASP A 11 11.13 -10.89 -16.64
N GLY A 12 11.96 -10.78 -15.59
CA GLY A 12 13.30 -10.21 -15.63
C GLY A 12 13.37 -8.68 -15.53
N THR A 13 12.24 -8.00 -15.39
CA THR A 13 12.23 -6.53 -15.18
C THR A 13 12.89 -6.18 -13.86
N VAL A 14 13.84 -5.24 -13.91
CA VAL A 14 14.45 -4.66 -12.71
C VAL A 14 13.54 -3.56 -12.15
N VAL A 15 13.17 -3.71 -10.89
CA VAL A 15 12.26 -2.81 -10.18
C VAL A 15 13.01 -2.14 -9.03
N PRO A 16 13.30 -0.84 -9.09
CA PRO A 16 13.85 -0.11 -7.97
C PRO A 16 12.92 -0.17 -6.75
N ALA A 17 13.49 -0.27 -5.56
CA ALA A 17 12.72 -0.24 -4.32
C ALA A 17 13.50 0.46 -3.21
N TYR A 18 12.78 1.03 -2.25
CA TYR A 18 13.36 1.53 -1.02
C TYR A 18 13.21 0.49 0.07
N GLU A 19 14.31 0.10 0.72
CA GLU A 19 14.31 -0.84 1.83
C GLU A 19 14.73 -0.14 3.12
N ALA A 20 13.94 -0.26 4.18
CA ALA A 20 14.25 0.20 5.52
C ALA A 20 14.31 -1.00 6.48
N ARG A 21 15.42 -1.12 7.23
CA ARG A 21 15.67 -2.22 8.16
C ARG A 21 15.55 -1.78 9.60
N PRO A 22 14.94 -2.56 10.48
CA PRO A 22 14.95 -2.29 11.91
C PRO A 22 16.37 -2.41 12.46
N SER A 23 16.66 -1.63 13.51
CA SER A 23 17.96 -1.69 14.22
C SER A 23 18.10 -2.90 15.13
N GLY A 24 17.01 -3.62 15.40
CA GLY A 24 16.97 -4.77 16.29
C GLY A 24 16.44 -6.04 15.63
N ARG A 25 15.82 -6.90 16.44
CA ARG A 25 15.19 -8.13 15.92
C ARG A 25 14.10 -7.82 14.90
N VAL A 26 14.15 -8.49 13.76
CA VAL A 26 13.11 -8.43 12.74
C VAL A 26 11.88 -9.22 13.20
N ARG A 27 10.72 -8.57 13.29
CA ARG A 27 9.44 -9.18 13.66
C ARG A 27 8.73 -9.84 12.48
N GLY A 28 9.04 -9.36 11.26
CA GLY A 28 8.44 -9.75 10.00
C GLY A 28 8.73 -8.67 8.97
N ALA A 29 8.03 -8.66 7.85
CA ALA A 29 8.21 -7.64 6.83
C ALA A 29 6.90 -6.97 6.43
N VAL A 30 6.98 -5.73 5.94
CA VAL A 30 5.86 -4.97 5.40
C VAL A 30 6.24 -4.40 4.03
N VAL A 31 5.50 -4.78 2.99
CA VAL A 31 5.58 -4.15 1.68
C VAL A 31 4.71 -2.90 1.70
N VAL A 32 5.30 -1.74 1.38
CA VAL A 32 4.65 -0.42 1.45
C VAL A 32 4.38 0.07 0.04
N ILE A 33 3.12 0.18 -0.35
CA ILE A 33 2.74 0.57 -1.70
C ILE A 33 2.39 2.06 -1.75
N GLN A 34 3.05 2.75 -2.67
CA GLN A 34 2.95 4.18 -2.93
C GLN A 34 1.55 4.64 -3.33
N GLU A 35 1.29 5.93 -3.13
CA GLU A 35 0.21 6.65 -3.80
C GLU A 35 0.54 6.85 -5.30
N ILE A 36 -0.16 7.77 -5.97
CA ILE A 36 0.15 8.14 -7.38
C ILE A 36 1.39 9.05 -7.52
N PHE A 37 2.16 9.25 -6.47
CA PHE A 37 3.29 10.19 -6.43
C PHE A 37 4.67 9.51 -6.45
N GLY A 38 4.72 8.19 -6.60
CA GLY A 38 5.98 7.43 -6.57
C GLY A 38 6.46 7.12 -5.15
N VAL A 39 7.67 6.54 -5.06
CA VAL A 39 8.35 6.28 -3.78
C VAL A 39 9.03 7.57 -3.31
N ASN A 40 8.22 8.59 -3.09
CA ASN A 40 8.65 9.93 -2.66
C ASN A 40 9.06 9.98 -1.19
N SER A 41 9.38 11.18 -0.69
CA SER A 41 9.82 11.38 0.70
C SER A 41 8.82 10.86 1.72
N HIS A 42 7.50 11.03 1.50
CA HIS A 42 6.47 10.54 2.40
C HIS A 42 6.46 9.00 2.47
N ILE A 43 6.47 8.31 1.34
CA ILE A 43 6.45 6.84 1.32
C ILE A 43 7.73 6.25 1.94
N ARG A 44 8.89 6.90 1.73
CA ARG A 44 10.14 6.50 2.41
C ARG A 44 10.04 6.70 3.94
N GLN A 45 9.46 7.81 4.40
CA GLN A 45 9.20 8.04 5.83
C GLN A 45 8.24 7.00 6.43
N VAL A 46 7.20 6.61 5.69
CA VAL A 46 6.30 5.53 6.10
C VAL A 46 7.06 4.21 6.25
N ALA A 47 7.92 3.86 5.28
CA ALA A 47 8.75 2.65 5.36
C ALA A 47 9.72 2.71 6.55
N ASP A 48 10.40 3.83 6.76
CA ASP A 48 11.26 4.06 7.94
C ASP A 48 10.46 3.93 9.24
N GLY A 49 9.21 4.39 9.25
CA GLY A 49 8.30 4.26 10.38
C GLY A 49 7.97 2.80 10.73
N TYR A 50 7.76 1.94 9.73
CA TYR A 50 7.58 0.49 9.97
C TYR A 50 8.89 -0.17 10.43
N ALA A 51 10.03 0.28 9.92
CA ALA A 51 11.33 -0.20 10.39
C ALA A 51 11.58 0.16 11.88
N ALA A 52 11.17 1.34 12.32
CA ALA A 52 11.23 1.74 13.73
C ALA A 52 10.36 0.85 14.64
N GLU A 53 9.28 0.26 14.11
CA GLU A 53 8.41 -0.69 14.82
C GLU A 53 8.90 -2.15 14.76
N GLY A 54 10.07 -2.38 14.15
CA GLY A 54 10.70 -3.70 14.09
C GLY A 54 10.38 -4.53 12.85
N TYR A 55 9.76 -3.96 11.82
CA TYR A 55 9.50 -4.66 10.56
C TYR A 55 10.53 -4.28 9.48
N LEU A 56 10.97 -5.26 8.70
CA LEU A 56 11.65 -4.96 7.44
C LEU A 56 10.62 -4.32 6.49
N ALA A 57 10.85 -3.09 6.03
CA ALA A 57 9.93 -2.41 5.12
C ALA A 57 10.52 -2.32 3.71
N VAL A 58 9.73 -2.66 2.69
CA VAL A 58 10.13 -2.62 1.28
C VAL A 58 9.08 -1.85 0.47
N ALA A 59 9.48 -0.76 -0.17
CA ALA A 59 8.59 0.05 -1.01
C ALA A 59 9.02 -0.03 -2.48
N PRO A 60 8.38 -0.89 -3.31
CA PRO A 60 8.70 -1.01 -4.74
C PRO A 60 8.21 0.21 -5.53
N ALA A 61 8.99 0.64 -6.53
CA ALA A 61 8.63 1.72 -7.45
C ALA A 61 7.61 1.24 -8.48
N CYS A 62 6.32 1.34 -8.18
CA CYS A 62 5.23 0.79 -9.00
C CYS A 62 5.08 1.45 -10.39
N PHE A 63 5.78 2.56 -10.64
CA PHE A 63 5.81 3.20 -11.96
C PHE A 63 6.99 2.79 -12.83
N ALA A 64 7.92 1.98 -12.32
CA ALA A 64 9.19 1.69 -12.98
C ALA A 64 9.03 1.12 -14.40
N ARG A 65 7.94 0.38 -14.69
CA ARG A 65 7.65 -0.15 -16.03
C ARG A 65 7.29 0.90 -17.07
N VAL A 66 6.85 2.07 -16.62
CA VAL A 66 6.44 3.18 -17.51
C VAL A 66 7.45 4.32 -17.42
N GLN A 67 7.85 4.68 -16.21
CA GLN A 67 8.80 5.74 -15.96
C GLN A 67 9.61 5.43 -14.69
N ALA A 68 10.93 5.42 -14.83
CA ALA A 68 11.83 5.25 -13.69
C ALA A 68 11.98 6.56 -12.89
N GLY A 69 12.33 6.44 -11.60
CA GLY A 69 12.71 7.57 -10.75
C GLY A 69 11.58 8.56 -10.46
N VAL A 70 10.33 8.10 -10.43
CA VAL A 70 9.18 8.97 -10.14
C VAL A 70 9.13 9.30 -8.65
N GLU A 71 9.31 10.59 -8.34
CA GLU A 71 9.19 11.17 -7.00
C GLU A 71 8.48 12.52 -7.10
N LEU A 72 7.14 12.48 -7.14
CA LEU A 72 6.31 13.69 -7.27
C LEU A 72 6.01 14.32 -5.92
N GLY A 73 5.75 15.62 -5.93
CA GLY A 73 5.14 16.34 -4.83
C GLY A 73 3.61 16.20 -4.82
N TYR A 74 2.92 17.21 -4.29
CA TYR A 74 1.46 17.19 -4.10
C TYR A 74 0.76 18.39 -4.74
N SER A 75 1.40 19.08 -5.71
CA SER A 75 0.77 20.13 -6.50
C SER A 75 -0.31 19.55 -7.44
N GLN A 76 -1.11 20.42 -8.05
CA GLN A 76 -2.08 19.98 -9.06
C GLN A 76 -1.40 19.37 -10.29
N ASP A 77 -0.24 19.90 -10.68
CA ASP A 77 0.54 19.37 -11.80
C ASP A 77 1.09 17.97 -11.46
N ASP A 78 1.63 17.78 -10.24
CA ASP A 78 2.06 16.48 -9.74
C ASP A 78 0.91 15.48 -9.73
N MET A 79 -0.27 15.91 -9.30
CA MET A 79 -1.48 15.08 -9.32
C MET A 79 -1.86 14.67 -10.75
N GLY A 80 -1.85 15.60 -11.69
CA GLY A 80 -2.12 15.32 -13.10
C GLY A 80 -1.13 14.32 -13.69
N GLN A 81 0.17 14.51 -13.43
CA GLN A 81 1.23 13.57 -13.84
C GLN A 81 1.04 12.19 -13.20
N GLY A 82 0.76 12.14 -11.90
CA GLY A 82 0.54 10.90 -11.16
C GLY A 82 -0.65 10.09 -11.69
N PHE A 83 -1.76 10.75 -12.04
CA PHE A 83 -2.90 10.10 -12.68
C PHE A 83 -2.57 9.57 -14.08
N GLY A 84 -1.78 10.31 -14.86
CA GLY A 84 -1.30 9.85 -16.17
C GLY A 84 -0.44 8.58 -16.04
N LEU A 85 0.50 8.56 -15.11
CA LEU A 85 1.36 7.41 -14.83
C LEU A 85 0.54 6.20 -14.32
N LYS A 86 -0.39 6.41 -13.40
CA LYS A 86 -1.31 5.36 -12.94
C LYS A 86 -2.06 4.74 -14.10
N THR A 87 -2.65 5.57 -14.98
CA THR A 87 -3.40 5.10 -16.15
C THR A 87 -2.51 4.28 -17.08
N ALA A 88 -1.29 4.74 -17.34
CA ALA A 88 -0.33 4.01 -18.19
C ALA A 88 0.08 2.66 -17.58
N VAL A 89 0.30 2.58 -16.27
CA VAL A 89 0.61 1.31 -15.58
C VAL A 89 -0.59 0.36 -15.58
N GLU A 90 -1.81 0.86 -15.36
CA GLU A 90 -3.02 0.04 -15.39
C GLU A 90 -3.38 -0.48 -16.80
N ALA A 91 -2.89 0.18 -17.86
CA ALA A 91 -3.01 -0.28 -19.24
C ALA A 91 -1.99 -1.37 -19.64
N LEU A 92 -1.01 -1.69 -18.80
CA LEU A 92 -0.04 -2.75 -19.07
C LEU A 92 -0.75 -4.13 -19.12
N PRO A 93 -0.30 -5.03 -19.99
CA PRO A 93 -0.81 -6.41 -20.01
C PRO A 93 -0.66 -7.07 -18.63
N ALA A 94 -1.65 -7.88 -18.26
CA ALA A 94 -1.58 -8.65 -17.02
C ALA A 94 -0.35 -9.59 -17.03
N PRO A 95 0.30 -9.78 -15.86
CA PRO A 95 -0.05 -9.32 -14.53
C PRO A 95 0.38 -7.88 -14.21
N GLY A 96 1.05 -7.16 -15.12
CA GLY A 96 1.42 -5.76 -14.99
C GLY A 96 2.23 -5.49 -13.71
N VAL A 97 1.89 -4.42 -12.99
CA VAL A 97 2.56 -4.01 -11.74
C VAL A 97 2.46 -5.06 -10.61
N LEU A 98 1.50 -5.99 -10.68
CA LEU A 98 1.35 -7.00 -9.62
C LEU A 98 2.54 -7.96 -9.57
N GLN A 99 3.24 -8.21 -10.67
CA GLN A 99 4.47 -9.02 -10.63
C GLN A 99 5.65 -8.29 -9.95
N ASP A 100 5.67 -6.96 -10.01
CA ASP A 100 6.66 -6.14 -9.31
C ASP A 100 6.41 -6.17 -7.79
N ILE A 101 5.13 -6.10 -7.41
CA ILE A 101 4.72 -6.25 -6.02
C ILE A 101 5.00 -7.68 -5.52
N GLN A 102 4.78 -8.71 -6.34
CA GLN A 102 5.14 -10.09 -5.98
C GLN A 102 6.66 -10.22 -5.73
N ALA A 103 7.49 -9.60 -6.58
CA ALA A 103 8.95 -9.59 -6.36
C ALA A 103 9.34 -8.90 -5.03
N ALA A 104 8.63 -7.83 -4.66
CA ALA A 104 8.83 -7.18 -3.37
C ALA A 104 8.41 -8.07 -2.18
N ILE A 105 7.28 -8.78 -2.29
CA ILE A 105 6.82 -9.76 -1.29
C ILE A 105 7.85 -10.88 -1.12
N ASP A 106 8.32 -11.46 -2.22
CA ASP A 106 9.29 -12.55 -2.21
C ASP A 106 10.64 -12.12 -1.63
N HIS A 107 11.10 -10.90 -1.97
CA HIS A 107 12.30 -10.31 -1.38
C HIS A 107 12.12 -10.09 0.12
N ALA A 108 11.03 -9.48 0.53
CA ALA A 108 10.71 -9.18 1.92
C ALA A 108 10.65 -10.46 2.78
N ALA A 109 10.06 -11.53 2.25
CA ALA A 109 10.02 -12.84 2.92
C ALA A 109 11.43 -13.43 3.12
N ARG A 110 12.25 -13.44 2.07
CA ARG A 110 13.63 -13.95 2.17
C ARG A 110 14.50 -13.11 3.10
N ALA A 111 14.39 -11.78 2.99
CA ALA A 111 15.27 -10.85 3.73
C ALA A 111 14.91 -10.74 5.21
N SER A 112 13.64 -10.94 5.60
CA SER A 112 13.19 -10.95 6.99
C SER A 112 13.24 -12.34 7.63
N GLY A 113 13.15 -13.39 6.82
CA GLY A 113 12.96 -14.77 7.31
C GLY A 113 11.60 -14.99 8.02
N GLY A 114 10.66 -14.05 7.85
CA GLY A 114 9.39 -14.04 8.56
C GLY A 114 8.18 -13.85 7.64
N LYS A 115 7.04 -13.61 8.28
CA LYS A 115 5.78 -13.34 7.59
C LYS A 115 5.81 -11.96 6.94
N VAL A 116 5.05 -11.78 5.86
CA VAL A 116 4.98 -10.53 5.10
C VAL A 116 3.55 -9.97 5.13
N GLY A 117 3.43 -8.71 5.54
CA GLY A 117 2.24 -7.90 5.36
C GLY A 117 2.39 -6.94 4.19
N ILE A 118 1.27 -6.40 3.72
CA ILE A 118 1.25 -5.33 2.73
C ILE A 118 0.39 -4.19 3.21
N VAL A 119 0.86 -2.97 3.03
CA VAL A 119 0.08 -1.75 3.26
C VAL A 119 0.19 -0.87 2.03
N GLY A 120 -0.89 -0.18 1.69
CA GLY A 120 -0.84 0.75 0.57
C GLY A 120 -1.81 1.90 0.75
N TYR A 121 -1.51 3.02 0.11
CA TYR A 121 -2.18 4.30 0.29
C TYR A 121 -2.78 4.77 -1.05
N CYS A 122 -4.01 5.25 -1.07
CA CYS A 122 -4.68 5.73 -2.27
C CYS A 122 -4.72 4.63 -3.37
N TRP A 123 -4.10 4.84 -4.51
CA TRP A 123 -3.92 3.80 -5.53
C TRP A 123 -3.20 2.57 -4.98
N GLY A 124 -2.20 2.77 -4.12
CA GLY A 124 -1.54 1.66 -3.42
C GLY A 124 -2.47 0.87 -2.51
N GLY A 125 -3.53 1.50 -1.98
CA GLY A 125 -4.59 0.81 -1.25
C GLY A 125 -5.35 -0.18 -2.15
N LEU A 126 -5.68 0.23 -3.38
CA LEU A 126 -6.25 -0.68 -4.37
C LEU A 126 -5.29 -1.82 -4.73
N LEU A 127 -4.01 -1.51 -4.94
CA LEU A 127 -3.00 -2.52 -5.23
C LEU A 127 -2.79 -3.50 -4.06
N SER A 128 -2.88 -3.02 -2.81
CA SER A 128 -2.82 -3.89 -1.61
C SER A 128 -4.02 -4.83 -1.53
N TRP A 129 -5.22 -4.35 -1.86
CA TRP A 129 -6.42 -5.18 -1.96
C TRP A 129 -6.27 -6.26 -3.05
N ARG A 130 -5.86 -5.86 -4.27
CA ARG A 130 -5.59 -6.79 -5.36
C ARG A 130 -4.52 -7.83 -4.98
N SER A 131 -3.47 -7.40 -4.29
CA SER A 131 -2.42 -8.29 -3.80
C SER A 131 -2.97 -9.33 -2.81
N ALA A 132 -3.82 -8.92 -1.87
CA ALA A 132 -4.48 -9.82 -0.94
C ALA A 132 -5.36 -10.89 -1.62
N CYS A 133 -5.91 -10.56 -2.80
CA CYS A 133 -6.78 -11.46 -3.56
C CYS A 133 -6.02 -12.36 -4.55
N LEU A 134 -4.92 -11.87 -5.13
CA LEU A 134 -4.30 -12.47 -6.31
C LEU A 134 -2.87 -12.98 -6.09
N LEU A 135 -2.11 -12.39 -5.17
CA LEU A 135 -0.70 -12.73 -4.96
C LEU A 135 -0.51 -13.78 -3.86
N SER A 136 0.70 -14.31 -3.77
CA SER A 136 1.08 -15.32 -2.76
C SER A 136 2.10 -14.76 -1.76
N GLY A 137 2.28 -15.46 -0.64
CA GLY A 137 3.30 -15.12 0.36
C GLY A 137 2.91 -14.03 1.35
N LEU A 138 1.71 -13.44 1.24
CA LEU A 138 1.18 -12.50 2.22
C LEU A 138 0.55 -13.21 3.43
N SER A 139 0.62 -12.57 4.58
CA SER A 139 -0.05 -12.96 5.82
C SER A 139 -1.11 -11.97 6.27
N ALA A 140 -1.08 -10.74 5.78
CA ALA A 140 -2.06 -9.68 6.08
C ALA A 140 -1.99 -8.55 5.05
N ALA A 141 -3.09 -7.81 4.86
CA ALA A 141 -3.12 -6.64 3.98
C ALA A 141 -3.89 -5.48 4.59
N VAL A 142 -3.40 -4.26 4.36
CA VAL A 142 -3.99 -3.04 4.92
C VAL A 142 -4.12 -1.96 3.84
N PRO A 143 -5.25 -1.90 3.12
CA PRO A 143 -5.55 -0.78 2.22
C PRO A 143 -6.01 0.47 3.00
N TYR A 144 -5.37 1.62 2.73
CA TYR A 144 -5.77 2.94 3.18
C TYR A 144 -6.43 3.68 2.03
N TYR A 145 -7.66 4.17 2.25
CA TYR A 145 -8.44 4.94 1.28
C TYR A 145 -8.21 4.50 -0.18
N GLY A 146 -8.33 3.18 -0.40
CA GLY A 146 -8.04 2.56 -1.68
C GLY A 146 -9.10 2.91 -2.73
N GLY A 147 -8.80 3.91 -3.58
CA GLY A 147 -9.70 4.30 -4.66
C GLY A 147 -9.93 3.15 -5.64
N GLY A 148 -11.16 2.71 -5.77
CA GLY A 148 -11.56 1.59 -6.60
C GLY A 148 -11.84 0.28 -5.85
N VAL A 149 -11.39 0.11 -4.61
CA VAL A 149 -11.64 -1.12 -3.80
C VAL A 149 -13.12 -1.45 -3.70
N THR A 150 -13.96 -0.43 -3.58
CA THR A 150 -15.42 -0.57 -3.41
C THR A 150 -16.20 -0.65 -4.72
N THR A 151 -15.53 -0.67 -5.89
CA THR A 151 -16.23 -0.89 -7.17
C THR A 151 -16.79 -2.31 -7.26
N PRO A 152 -17.85 -2.54 -8.06
CA PRO A 152 -18.42 -3.88 -8.20
C PRO A 152 -17.41 -4.95 -8.61
N GLU A 153 -16.49 -4.60 -9.53
CA GLU A 153 -15.45 -5.53 -9.99
C GLU A 153 -14.48 -5.94 -8.89
N GLU A 154 -13.95 -4.97 -8.14
CA GLU A 154 -13.00 -5.25 -7.07
C GLU A 154 -13.69 -5.85 -5.84
N SER A 155 -14.90 -5.42 -5.54
CA SER A 155 -15.72 -5.97 -4.45
C SER A 155 -16.18 -7.42 -4.72
N ALA A 156 -16.16 -7.89 -5.97
CA ALA A 156 -16.43 -9.29 -6.31
C ALA A 156 -15.24 -10.23 -6.00
N ARG A 157 -14.05 -9.68 -5.71
CA ARG A 157 -12.86 -10.48 -5.38
C ARG A 157 -12.91 -10.96 -3.93
N THR A 158 -12.30 -12.10 -3.65
CA THR A 158 -12.18 -12.64 -2.29
C THR A 158 -10.73 -12.58 -1.83
N PRO A 159 -10.41 -11.91 -0.72
CA PRO A 159 -9.07 -11.89 -0.18
C PRO A 159 -8.69 -13.27 0.39
N ARG A 160 -7.43 -13.66 0.18
CA ARG A 160 -6.85 -14.94 0.64
C ARG A 160 -6.18 -14.83 2.01
N VAL A 161 -6.07 -13.61 2.52
CA VAL A 161 -5.44 -13.28 3.79
C VAL A 161 -6.33 -12.31 4.57
N PRO A 162 -6.18 -12.19 5.90
CA PRO A 162 -6.85 -11.17 6.68
C PRO A 162 -6.61 -9.77 6.13
N VAL A 163 -7.66 -8.94 6.11
CA VAL A 163 -7.62 -7.56 5.61
C VAL A 163 -8.19 -6.62 6.65
N LEU A 164 -7.50 -5.50 6.87
CA LEU A 164 -7.94 -4.35 7.65
C LEU A 164 -7.98 -3.12 6.71
N ALA A 165 -9.16 -2.61 6.42
CA ALA A 165 -9.35 -1.49 5.48
C ALA A 165 -9.71 -0.19 6.22
N HIS A 166 -9.03 0.90 5.84
CA HIS A 166 -9.27 2.25 6.36
C HIS A 166 -9.87 3.14 5.28
N PHE A 167 -11.02 3.75 5.54
CA PHE A 167 -11.69 4.69 4.63
C PHE A 167 -11.94 6.03 5.31
N ALA A 168 -11.97 7.09 4.52
CA ALA A 168 -12.35 8.42 4.97
C ALA A 168 -13.85 8.66 4.68
N GLU A 169 -14.57 9.32 5.60
CA GLU A 169 -16.01 9.56 5.48
C GLU A 169 -16.32 10.68 4.47
N ASP A 170 -15.41 11.66 4.34
CA ASP A 170 -15.52 12.79 3.41
C ASP A 170 -14.62 12.57 2.17
N ASP A 171 -14.50 11.32 1.69
CA ASP A 171 -13.70 10.98 0.52
C ASP A 171 -14.46 11.25 -0.78
N GLN A 172 -14.02 12.22 -1.55
CA GLN A 172 -14.64 12.57 -2.84
C GLN A 172 -14.53 11.48 -3.91
N TRP A 173 -13.65 10.48 -3.71
CA TRP A 173 -13.38 9.39 -4.65
C TRP A 173 -14.04 8.08 -4.25
N ILE A 174 -14.43 7.94 -2.98
CA ILE A 174 -14.95 6.69 -2.41
C ILE A 174 -16.23 6.99 -1.61
N PRO A 175 -17.39 7.00 -2.25
CA PRO A 175 -18.66 7.26 -1.57
C PRO A 175 -18.94 6.27 -0.44
N MET A 176 -19.44 6.76 0.70
CA MET A 176 -19.67 5.95 1.91
C MET A 176 -20.70 4.83 1.72
N ASP A 177 -21.69 5.01 0.85
CA ASP A 177 -22.63 3.94 0.51
C ASP A 177 -21.93 2.74 -0.14
N THR A 178 -20.90 2.98 -0.98
CA THR A 178 -20.09 1.91 -1.56
C THR A 178 -19.21 1.23 -0.50
N VAL A 179 -18.70 1.97 0.49
CA VAL A 179 -17.95 1.41 1.63
C VAL A 179 -18.85 0.49 2.47
N HIS A 180 -20.07 0.92 2.75
CA HIS A 180 -21.04 0.11 3.49
C HIS A 180 -21.44 -1.16 2.71
N ALA A 181 -21.63 -1.05 1.40
CA ALA A 181 -21.90 -2.20 0.53
C ALA A 181 -20.73 -3.19 0.53
N PHE A 182 -19.48 -2.68 0.41
CA PHE A 182 -18.26 -3.48 0.50
C PHE A 182 -18.13 -4.20 1.85
N ALA A 183 -18.31 -3.48 2.97
CA ALA A 183 -18.25 -4.08 4.31
C ALA A 183 -19.30 -5.19 4.49
N LYS A 184 -20.51 -5.01 3.94
CA LYS A 184 -21.57 -6.03 3.96
C LYS A 184 -21.19 -7.26 3.10
N ALA A 185 -20.57 -7.04 1.95
CA ALA A 185 -20.13 -8.13 1.07
C ALA A 185 -18.95 -8.91 1.64
N HIS A 186 -18.13 -8.27 2.48
CA HIS A 186 -16.90 -8.84 3.05
C HIS A 186 -16.89 -8.80 4.58
N PRO A 187 -17.78 -9.57 5.28
CA PRO A 187 -17.85 -9.55 6.74
C PRO A 187 -16.56 -10.03 7.44
N GLN A 188 -15.65 -10.68 6.71
CA GLN A 188 -14.33 -11.08 7.18
C GLN A 188 -13.28 -9.95 7.13
N VAL A 189 -13.55 -8.85 6.42
CA VAL A 189 -12.67 -7.68 6.35
C VAL A 189 -12.98 -6.74 7.51
N GLN A 190 -11.97 -6.33 8.26
CA GLN A 190 -12.12 -5.29 9.27
C GLN A 190 -12.15 -3.93 8.57
N VAL A 191 -13.30 -3.26 8.59
CA VAL A 191 -13.47 -1.94 7.97
C VAL A 191 -13.56 -0.87 9.04
N HIS A 192 -12.73 0.17 8.94
CA HIS A 192 -12.78 1.36 9.79
C HIS A 192 -12.96 2.61 8.96
N THR A 193 -13.84 3.50 9.43
CA THR A 193 -14.06 4.82 8.83
C THR A 193 -13.56 5.93 9.74
N TYR A 194 -13.23 7.07 9.16
CA TYR A 194 -12.63 8.21 9.84
C TYR A 194 -13.27 9.50 9.32
N ALA A 195 -13.64 10.41 10.22
CA ALA A 195 -14.11 11.76 9.86
C ALA A 195 -12.94 12.60 9.30
N ALA A 196 -12.59 12.32 8.05
CA ALA A 196 -11.44 12.87 7.35
C ALA A 196 -11.64 12.79 5.83
N HIS A 197 -10.73 13.43 5.07
CA HIS A 197 -10.72 13.41 3.61
C HIS A 197 -9.75 12.36 3.05
N HIS A 198 -9.84 12.11 1.72
CA HIS A 198 -8.89 11.26 1.01
C HIS A 198 -7.44 11.68 1.23
N GLY A 199 -6.57 10.74 1.62
CA GLY A 199 -5.15 11.05 1.87
C GLY A 199 -4.86 11.54 3.29
N PHE A 200 -5.78 11.35 4.25
CA PHE A 200 -5.65 11.81 5.63
C PHE A 200 -4.38 11.33 6.36
N ASN A 201 -3.75 10.27 5.88
CA ASN A 201 -2.52 9.74 6.49
C ASN A 201 -1.24 10.46 6.03
N CYS A 202 -1.29 11.26 4.97
CA CYS A 202 -0.11 11.92 4.41
C CYS A 202 0.10 13.30 5.04
N ASP A 203 1.10 13.43 5.90
CA ASP A 203 1.46 14.66 6.62
C ASP A 203 2.03 15.77 5.71
N GLN A 204 2.31 15.44 4.44
CA GLN A 204 2.77 16.39 3.43
C GLN A 204 1.63 16.94 2.54
N ARG A 205 0.36 16.55 2.83
CA ARG A 205 -0.84 16.99 2.08
C ARG A 205 -1.75 17.85 2.94
N GLY A 206 -2.49 18.75 2.29
CA GLY A 206 -3.53 19.55 2.96
C GLY A 206 -4.68 18.74 3.55
N ALA A 207 -4.86 17.50 3.12
CA ALA A 207 -5.87 16.58 3.63
C ALA A 207 -5.44 15.84 4.91
N TRP A 208 -4.21 16.06 5.39
CA TRP A 208 -3.71 15.39 6.60
C TRP A 208 -4.60 15.66 7.82
N HIS A 209 -5.00 14.59 8.48
CA HIS A 209 -5.77 14.67 9.71
C HIS A 209 -5.11 13.83 10.79
N ALA A 210 -4.32 14.49 11.64
CA ALA A 210 -3.47 13.84 12.63
C ALA A 210 -4.19 12.82 13.52
N PRO A 211 -5.38 13.11 14.11
CA PRO A 211 -6.07 12.13 14.94
C PRO A 211 -6.47 10.86 14.18
N SER A 212 -6.96 11.01 12.93
CA SER A 212 -7.35 9.86 12.10
C SER A 212 -6.12 9.05 11.65
N ALA A 213 -5.03 9.73 11.26
CA ALA A 213 -3.78 9.10 10.87
C ALA A 213 -3.17 8.29 12.02
N GLN A 214 -3.13 8.89 13.22
CA GLN A 214 -2.63 8.21 14.41
C GLN A 214 -3.46 6.97 14.75
N LEU A 215 -4.78 7.09 14.82
CA LEU A 215 -5.67 5.97 15.17
C LEU A 215 -5.60 4.86 14.11
N ALA A 216 -5.55 5.21 12.81
CA ALA A 216 -5.40 4.24 11.75
C ALA A 216 -4.05 3.51 11.83
N ARG A 217 -2.96 4.23 12.14
CA ARG A 217 -1.64 3.64 12.34
C ARG A 217 -1.62 2.68 13.54
N GLU A 218 -2.17 3.06 14.67
CA GLU A 218 -2.28 2.21 15.87
C GLU A 218 -3.01 0.90 15.55
N ARG A 219 -4.14 0.97 14.86
CA ARG A 219 -4.91 -0.19 14.41
C ARG A 219 -4.11 -1.07 13.45
N THR A 220 -3.42 -0.47 12.50
CA THR A 220 -2.55 -1.17 11.55
C THR A 220 -1.42 -1.91 12.24
N LEU A 221 -0.73 -1.26 13.19
CA LEU A 221 0.36 -1.88 13.94
C LEU A 221 -0.14 -3.03 14.82
N ALA A 222 -1.28 -2.87 15.49
CA ALA A 222 -1.92 -3.95 16.25
C ALA A 222 -2.30 -5.13 15.36
N PHE A 223 -2.86 -4.85 14.17
CA PHE A 223 -3.20 -5.87 13.20
C PHE A 223 -1.95 -6.60 12.65
N PHE A 224 -0.90 -5.89 12.32
CA PHE A 224 0.36 -6.52 11.90
C PHE A 224 1.02 -7.30 13.04
N ALA A 225 0.98 -6.81 14.28
CA ALA A 225 1.48 -7.58 15.44
C ALA A 225 0.74 -8.92 15.61
N GLN A 226 -0.56 -8.95 15.35
CA GLN A 226 -1.36 -10.19 15.43
C GLN A 226 -1.00 -11.18 14.32
N HIS A 227 -0.70 -10.72 13.12
CA HIS A 227 -0.57 -11.56 11.93
C HIS A 227 0.87 -11.83 11.50
N LEU A 228 1.80 -10.93 11.83
CA LEU A 228 3.21 -11.05 11.42
C LEU A 228 4.15 -11.43 12.58
N GLY A 229 3.83 -11.05 13.80
CA GLY A 229 4.66 -11.30 14.99
C GLY A 229 5.23 -10.06 15.61
#